data_cae2186e1f91c0b0e9ddb7be48240f37
#
_entry.id   cae2186e1f91c0b0e9ddb7be48240f37
#
_cell.length_a   1.000
_cell.length_b   1.000
_cell.length_c   1.000
_cell.angle_alpha   90.00
_cell.angle_beta   90.00
_cell.angle_gamma   90.00
#
_symmetry.space_group_name_H-M   'P 1'
#
loop_
_entity.id
_entity.type
_entity.pdbx_description
1 polymer ?
#
loop_
_entity_poly.entity_id
_entity_poly.type
_entity_poly.pdbx_seq_one_letter_code
_entity_poly.pdbx_strand_id
1 'polypeptide(L)'
;MGNCSLSSRGIFHARPMPVAARDFWEFVSRMFTGIIESTGLVASLKVTPEGGRLTLGGVAFVDDLVLGESVAVNGCCLTVVASGQGTVAFDLLQETLRLTNLGDLAAGGAVNLERAMRAGDRLSGHFVQGHIDDSAPILEYAEDGQDHRYTVSLPEAGRRLLIPKGSITVDGISLTVASLEADRFTLWITPHTHAVTTLRYARAGQKVNLEYDFLGKHVERILTLRGL
;
A
#
# COMPACT_ATOMS: atom_id res chain seq x y z
N MET A 1 19.31 -46.48 -41.62
CA MET A 1 20.07 -45.19 -41.45
C MET A 1 19.13 -44.10 -41.92
N GLY A 2 18.39 -43.50 -41.03
CA GLY A 2 17.43 -42.43 -41.35
C GLY A 2 17.81 -41.17 -40.56
N ASN A 3 18.26 -40.16 -41.27
CA ASN A 3 18.60 -38.85 -40.72
C ASN A 3 17.36 -38.11 -40.28
N CYS A 4 17.27 -37.78 -39.00
CA CYS A 4 16.25 -36.86 -38.46
C CYS A 4 16.86 -35.46 -38.49
N SER A 5 16.41 -34.63 -39.41
CA SER A 5 16.77 -33.21 -39.49
C SER A 5 15.91 -32.43 -38.53
N LEU A 6 16.51 -31.75 -37.56
CA LEU A 6 15.88 -30.77 -36.67
C LEU A 6 15.59 -29.48 -37.47
N SER A 7 14.28 -29.19 -37.67
CA SER A 7 13.82 -28.00 -38.35
C SER A 7 13.49 -26.91 -37.29
N SER A 8 14.23 -25.83 -37.43
CA SER A 8 13.97 -24.39 -37.20
C SER A 8 12.94 -23.96 -36.13
N ARG A 9 13.47 -23.15 -35.25
CA ARG A 9 12.83 -22.30 -34.23
C ARG A 9 11.70 -21.46 -34.82
N GLY A 10 10.46 -21.73 -34.41
CA GLY A 10 9.33 -20.85 -34.64
C GLY A 10 9.45 -19.59 -33.77
N ILE A 11 9.59 -18.45 -34.42
CA ILE A 11 9.49 -17.13 -33.79
C ILE A 11 8.01 -16.96 -33.42
N PHE A 12 7.70 -17.06 -32.12
CA PHE A 12 6.39 -16.68 -31.63
C PHE A 12 6.22 -15.17 -31.78
N HIS A 13 5.55 -14.74 -32.83
CA HIS A 13 5.01 -13.39 -32.90
C HIS A 13 3.84 -13.32 -31.90
N ALA A 14 4.09 -12.64 -30.78
CA ALA A 14 3.03 -12.31 -29.84
C ALA A 14 1.95 -11.51 -30.58
N ARG A 15 0.75 -12.06 -30.68
CA ARG A 15 -0.43 -11.33 -31.22
C ARG A 15 -0.70 -10.14 -30.29
N PRO A 16 -1.05 -8.95 -30.82
CA PRO A 16 -1.48 -7.86 -29.97
C PRO A 16 -2.69 -8.29 -29.16
N MET A 17 -2.63 -8.05 -27.83
CA MET A 17 -3.72 -8.41 -26.94
C MET A 17 -4.99 -7.63 -27.29
N PRO A 18 -6.20 -8.25 -27.19
CA PRO A 18 -7.46 -7.56 -27.39
C PRO A 18 -7.61 -6.42 -26.35
N VAL A 19 -8.35 -5.35 -26.71
CA VAL A 19 -8.53 -4.13 -25.90
C VAL A 19 -8.96 -4.45 -24.46
N ALA A 20 -9.89 -5.39 -24.28
CA ALA A 20 -10.33 -5.87 -22.96
C ALA A 20 -9.21 -6.48 -22.10
N ALA A 21 -8.16 -7.04 -22.73
CA ALA A 21 -7.00 -7.54 -22.00
C ALA A 21 -6.04 -6.41 -21.60
N ARG A 22 -5.97 -5.31 -22.36
CA ARG A 22 -5.20 -4.11 -21.99
C ARG A 22 -5.77 -3.47 -20.73
N ASP A 23 -7.08 -3.30 -20.65
CA ASP A 23 -7.75 -2.72 -19.49
C ASP A 23 -7.55 -3.58 -18.24
N PHE A 24 -7.56 -4.91 -18.38
CA PHE A 24 -7.27 -5.83 -17.28
C PHE A 24 -5.81 -5.70 -16.79
N TRP A 25 -4.85 -5.58 -17.71
CA TRP A 25 -3.43 -5.43 -17.36
C TRP A 25 -3.12 -4.05 -16.76
N GLU A 26 -3.76 -2.98 -17.23
CA GLU A 26 -3.69 -1.66 -16.58
C GLU A 26 -4.27 -1.69 -15.16
N PHE A 27 -5.35 -2.43 -14.93
CA PHE A 27 -5.92 -2.60 -13.60
C PHE A 27 -4.96 -3.36 -12.67
N VAL A 28 -4.38 -4.47 -13.13
CA VAL A 28 -3.41 -5.25 -12.33
C VAL A 28 -2.12 -4.47 -12.08
N SER A 29 -1.71 -3.61 -13.02
CA SER A 29 -0.50 -2.77 -12.86
C SER A 29 -0.66 -1.62 -11.83
N ARG A 30 -1.82 -1.49 -11.18
CA ARG A 30 -2.09 -0.50 -10.13
C ARG A 30 -2.42 -1.14 -8.78
N MET A 31 -2.25 -2.46 -8.66
CA MET A 31 -2.49 -3.20 -7.42
C MET A 31 -1.20 -3.34 -6.61
N PHE A 32 -1.36 -3.43 -5.31
CA PHE A 32 -0.30 -3.68 -4.33
C PHE A 32 -0.65 -4.94 -3.53
N THR A 33 0.28 -5.38 -2.70
CA THR A 33 0.11 -6.57 -1.85
C THR A 33 0.07 -6.24 -0.36
N GLY A 34 0.55 -5.06 0.01
CA GLY A 34 0.80 -4.66 1.38
C GLY A 34 2.10 -5.24 1.95
N ILE A 35 3.01 -5.69 1.09
CA ILE A 35 4.35 -6.12 1.48
C ILE A 35 5.34 -4.98 1.18
N ILE A 36 5.84 -4.38 2.24
CA ILE A 36 6.75 -3.23 2.11
C ILE A 36 8.09 -3.66 1.51
N GLU A 37 8.47 -3.02 0.42
CA GLU A 37 9.75 -3.28 -0.26
C GLU A 37 10.89 -2.45 0.34
N SER A 38 10.58 -1.23 0.78
CA SER A 38 11.58 -0.27 1.29
C SER A 38 10.91 0.76 2.20
N THR A 39 11.72 1.43 3.00
CA THR A 39 11.32 2.70 3.60
C THR A 39 12.06 3.84 2.91
N GLY A 40 11.39 5.00 2.77
CA GLY A 40 11.99 6.24 2.28
C GLY A 40 11.98 7.30 3.36
N LEU A 41 12.75 8.38 3.15
CA LEU A 41 12.77 9.54 4.03
C LEU A 41 12.17 10.75 3.30
N VAL A 42 11.33 11.48 3.98
CA VAL A 42 10.77 12.75 3.49
C VAL A 42 11.89 13.77 3.35
N ALA A 43 12.23 14.13 2.12
CA ALA A 43 13.15 15.22 1.83
C ALA A 43 12.42 16.58 1.94
N SER A 44 11.20 16.67 1.41
CA SER A 44 10.33 17.84 1.58
C SER A 44 8.87 17.50 1.31
N LEU A 45 7.96 18.21 1.99
CA LEU A 45 6.55 18.32 1.64
C LEU A 45 6.22 19.80 1.47
N LYS A 46 5.83 20.20 0.25
CA LYS A 46 5.40 21.56 -0.07
C LYS A 46 3.90 21.55 -0.30
N VAL A 47 3.14 22.20 0.57
CA VAL A 47 1.68 22.29 0.48
C VAL A 47 1.28 23.65 -0.08
N THR A 48 0.31 23.65 -1.00
CA THR A 48 -0.33 24.84 -1.59
C THR A 48 -1.85 24.72 -1.47
N PRO A 49 -2.62 25.78 -1.75
CA PRO A 49 -4.08 25.68 -1.75
C PRO A 49 -4.63 24.64 -2.74
N GLU A 50 -3.89 24.32 -3.80
CA GLU A 50 -4.32 23.40 -4.86
C GLU A 50 -3.91 21.93 -4.58
N GLY A 51 -2.97 21.68 -3.65
CA GLY A 51 -2.45 20.34 -3.36
C GLY A 51 -1.09 20.39 -2.69
N GLY A 52 -0.26 19.40 -2.96
CA GLY A 52 1.09 19.33 -2.41
C GLY A 52 2.06 18.60 -3.32
N ARG A 53 3.36 18.80 -3.07
CA ARG A 53 4.43 18.00 -3.66
C ARG A 53 5.26 17.38 -2.56
N LEU A 54 5.25 16.05 -2.53
CA LEU A 54 6.08 15.24 -1.65
C LEU A 54 7.33 14.79 -2.41
N THR A 55 8.49 15.00 -1.82
CA THR A 55 9.77 14.48 -2.34
C THR A 55 10.38 13.56 -1.30
N LEU A 56 10.74 12.35 -1.73
CA LEU A 56 11.37 11.33 -0.90
C LEU A 56 12.80 11.08 -1.36
N GLY A 57 13.67 10.78 -0.41
CA GLY A 57 15.03 10.29 -0.61
C GLY A 57 15.24 8.95 0.10
N GLY A 58 16.40 8.32 -0.15
CA GLY A 58 16.73 7.03 0.48
C GLY A 58 15.85 5.87 0.03
N VAL A 59 15.25 5.97 -1.15
CA VAL A 59 14.38 4.94 -1.75
C VAL A 59 15.24 3.89 -2.44
N ALA A 60 15.20 2.63 -2.00
CA ALA A 60 16.10 1.58 -2.47
C ALA A 60 15.96 1.27 -3.97
N PHE A 61 14.79 1.49 -4.55
CA PHE A 61 14.46 1.21 -5.95
C PHE A 61 14.27 2.49 -6.80
N VAL A 62 14.83 3.62 -6.38
CA VAL A 62 14.60 4.94 -7.03
C VAL A 62 15.07 4.96 -8.49
N ASP A 63 16.13 4.24 -8.83
CA ASP A 63 16.70 4.21 -10.17
C ASP A 63 15.86 3.33 -11.14
N ASP A 64 15.02 2.45 -10.62
CA ASP A 64 14.10 1.61 -11.40
C ASP A 64 12.77 2.30 -11.71
N LEU A 65 12.46 3.43 -11.05
CA LEU A 65 11.19 4.12 -11.19
C LEU A 65 11.09 4.89 -12.50
N VAL A 66 9.94 4.77 -13.17
CA VAL A 66 9.62 5.54 -14.36
C VAL A 66 8.49 6.54 -14.09
N LEU A 67 8.47 7.63 -14.88
CA LEU A 67 7.42 8.63 -14.79
C LEU A 67 6.06 8.00 -15.11
N GLY A 68 5.05 8.32 -14.29
CA GLY A 68 3.69 7.79 -14.42
C GLY A 68 3.48 6.46 -13.70
N GLU A 69 4.51 5.83 -13.16
CA GLU A 69 4.39 4.60 -12.35
C GLU A 69 3.70 4.89 -11.02
N SER A 70 2.96 3.89 -10.51
CA SER A 70 2.31 3.95 -9.20
C SER A 70 3.22 3.38 -8.11
N VAL A 71 3.34 4.12 -7.01
CA VAL A 71 4.03 3.69 -5.79
C VAL A 71 3.10 3.95 -4.60
N ALA A 72 2.91 2.95 -3.73
CA ALA A 72 2.22 3.14 -2.46
C ALA A 72 3.18 3.78 -1.45
N VAL A 73 2.81 4.95 -0.93
CA VAL A 73 3.52 5.70 0.11
C VAL A 73 2.66 5.70 1.37
N ASN A 74 3.11 5.05 2.45
CA ASN A 74 2.27 4.72 3.61
C ASN A 74 0.90 4.17 3.18
N GLY A 75 0.89 3.28 2.18
CA GLY A 75 -0.32 2.69 1.62
C GLY A 75 -1.10 3.56 0.65
N CYS A 76 -0.79 4.83 0.49
CA CYS A 76 -1.47 5.71 -0.46
C CYS A 76 -0.84 5.59 -1.85
N CYS A 77 -1.63 5.19 -2.85
CA CYS A 77 -1.19 5.09 -4.24
C CYS A 77 -0.91 6.49 -4.81
N LEU A 78 0.33 6.75 -5.17
CA LEU A 78 0.79 8.00 -5.74
C LEU A 78 1.48 7.75 -7.08
N THR A 79 1.35 8.72 -7.99
CA THR A 79 1.98 8.65 -9.31
C THR A 79 3.33 9.38 -9.28
N VAL A 80 4.38 8.74 -9.77
CA VAL A 80 5.71 9.32 -9.91
C VAL A 80 5.66 10.45 -10.95
N VAL A 81 6.01 11.68 -10.52
CA VAL A 81 6.05 12.87 -11.39
C VAL A 81 7.47 13.37 -11.67
N ALA A 82 8.43 12.95 -10.86
CA ALA A 82 9.85 13.14 -11.11
C ALA A 82 10.66 12.07 -10.38
N SER A 83 11.75 11.59 -10.99
CA SER A 83 12.72 10.68 -10.37
C SER A 83 14.13 11.03 -10.86
N GLY A 84 15.10 10.97 -9.96
CA GLY A 84 16.51 11.20 -10.29
C GLY A 84 17.31 11.75 -9.10
N GLN A 85 18.63 11.65 -9.20
CA GLN A 85 19.57 12.10 -8.16
C GLN A 85 19.27 11.52 -6.76
N GLY A 86 18.82 10.24 -6.72
CA GLY A 86 18.49 9.54 -5.47
C GLY A 86 17.17 9.98 -4.82
N THR A 87 16.31 10.73 -5.53
CA THR A 87 15.02 11.21 -5.04
C THR A 87 13.89 10.87 -5.99
N VAL A 88 12.67 10.75 -5.45
CA VAL A 88 11.42 10.62 -6.22
C VAL A 88 10.40 11.64 -5.70
N ALA A 89 9.58 12.18 -6.60
CA ALA A 89 8.56 13.16 -6.24
C ALA A 89 7.16 12.73 -6.73
N PHE A 90 6.16 13.15 -5.94
CA PHE A 90 4.74 12.87 -6.15
C PHE A 90 3.93 14.14 -5.97
N ASP A 91 2.91 14.34 -6.79
CA ASP A 91 1.91 15.37 -6.56
C ASP A 91 0.75 14.80 -5.75
N LEU A 92 0.34 15.52 -4.72
CA LEU A 92 -0.73 15.17 -3.80
C LEU A 92 -1.95 16.05 -4.03
N LEU A 93 -3.13 15.47 -4.14
CA LEU A 93 -4.38 16.22 -4.11
C LEU A 93 -4.66 16.74 -2.71
N GLN A 94 -5.43 17.82 -2.59
CA GLN A 94 -5.91 18.31 -1.28
C GLN A 94 -6.66 17.24 -0.49
N GLU A 95 -7.46 16.41 -1.18
CA GLU A 95 -8.18 15.30 -0.56
C GLU A 95 -7.22 14.28 0.05
N THR A 96 -6.14 13.94 -0.64
CA THR A 96 -5.08 13.03 -0.15
C THR A 96 -4.42 13.60 1.12
N LEU A 97 -4.07 14.87 1.11
CA LEU A 97 -3.49 15.55 2.29
C LEU A 97 -4.45 15.56 3.48
N ARG A 98 -5.75 15.68 3.24
CA ARG A 98 -6.78 15.75 4.26
C ARG A 98 -7.11 14.38 4.88
N LEU A 99 -7.20 13.33 4.05
CA LEU A 99 -7.65 12.00 4.47
C LEU A 99 -6.53 11.12 5.04
N THR A 100 -5.29 11.39 4.66
CA THR A 100 -4.16 10.51 5.00
C THR A 100 -3.21 11.17 5.99
N ASN A 101 -2.30 10.38 6.55
CA ASN A 101 -1.20 10.91 7.37
C ASN A 101 -0.10 11.58 6.54
N LEU A 102 -0.21 11.60 5.19
CA LEU A 102 0.78 12.25 4.34
C LEU A 102 0.82 13.76 4.53
N GLY A 103 -0.31 14.37 4.90
CA GLY A 103 -0.38 15.81 5.23
C GLY A 103 0.38 16.19 6.49
N ASP A 104 0.63 15.24 7.39
CA ASP A 104 1.32 15.44 8.66
C ASP A 104 2.85 15.18 8.56
N LEU A 105 3.34 14.80 7.37
CA LEU A 105 4.74 14.45 7.17
C LEU A 105 5.66 15.67 7.28
N ALA A 106 6.78 15.50 7.97
CA ALA A 106 7.84 16.49 8.08
C ALA A 106 9.16 15.95 7.49
N ALA A 107 10.06 16.84 7.09
CA ALA A 107 11.38 16.46 6.60
C ALA A 107 12.12 15.57 7.62
N GLY A 108 12.72 14.49 7.14
CA GLY A 108 13.36 13.43 7.94
C GLY A 108 12.39 12.35 8.43
N GLY A 109 11.07 12.51 8.28
CA GLY A 109 10.09 11.47 8.58
C GLY A 109 10.24 10.27 7.65
N ALA A 110 10.03 9.06 8.18
CA ALA A 110 10.09 7.83 7.40
C ALA A 110 8.70 7.45 6.86
N VAL A 111 8.66 6.87 5.66
CA VAL A 111 7.46 6.32 5.02
C VAL A 111 7.71 4.91 4.50
N ASN A 112 6.68 4.07 4.52
CA ASN A 112 6.69 2.75 3.88
C ASN A 112 6.48 2.90 2.38
N LEU A 113 7.16 2.08 1.58
CA LEU A 113 7.10 2.11 0.13
C LEU A 113 6.91 0.72 -0.45
N GLU A 114 5.99 0.62 -1.42
CA GLU A 114 5.76 -0.57 -2.23
C GLU A 114 5.49 -0.13 -3.68
N ARG A 115 6.13 -0.77 -4.66
CA ARG A 115 5.82 -0.57 -6.08
C ARG A 115 4.57 -1.35 -6.47
N ALA A 116 3.85 -0.88 -7.47
CA ALA A 116 2.72 -1.63 -8.01
C ALA A 116 3.16 -3.01 -8.53
N MET A 117 2.32 -4.03 -8.27
CA MET A 117 2.54 -5.40 -8.75
C MET A 117 2.67 -5.45 -10.27
N ARG A 118 3.59 -6.28 -10.74
CA ARG A 118 3.65 -6.68 -12.15
C ARG A 118 2.76 -7.89 -12.40
N ALA A 119 2.31 -8.02 -13.63
CA ALA A 119 1.60 -9.22 -14.06
C ALA A 119 2.47 -10.47 -13.87
N GLY A 120 1.96 -11.43 -13.08
CA GLY A 120 2.67 -12.66 -12.77
C GLY A 120 3.42 -12.65 -11.44
N ASP A 121 3.46 -11.52 -10.74
CA ASP A 121 4.01 -11.45 -9.38
C ASP A 121 3.13 -12.24 -8.39
N ARG A 122 3.73 -12.63 -7.27
CA ARG A 122 3.02 -13.33 -6.19
C ARG A 122 2.25 -12.34 -5.35
N LEU A 123 0.99 -12.63 -5.08
CA LEU A 123 0.20 -11.95 -4.05
C LEU A 123 0.57 -12.51 -2.68
N SER A 124 1.58 -11.91 -2.03
CA SER A 124 2.10 -12.40 -0.74
C SER A 124 1.36 -11.86 0.49
N GLY A 125 0.55 -10.80 0.34
CA GLY A 125 -0.33 -10.24 1.36
C GLY A 125 -1.80 -10.45 0.99
N HIS A 126 -2.52 -9.35 0.72
CA HIS A 126 -3.89 -9.37 0.20
C HIS A 126 -4.05 -8.37 -0.94
N PHE A 127 -5.23 -8.24 -1.54
CA PHE A 127 -5.49 -7.24 -2.57
C PHE A 127 -5.55 -5.84 -1.97
N VAL A 128 -4.55 -5.02 -2.28
CA VAL A 128 -4.40 -3.64 -1.81
C VAL A 128 -4.44 -2.70 -3.00
N GLN A 129 -5.30 -1.69 -2.94
CA GLN A 129 -5.47 -0.72 -4.03
C GLN A 129 -4.62 0.54 -3.85
N GLY A 130 -4.21 0.82 -2.62
CA GLY A 130 -3.57 2.07 -2.25
C GLY A 130 -4.59 3.21 -2.09
N HIS A 131 -5.85 2.89 -1.85
CA HIS A 131 -6.94 3.84 -1.67
C HIS A 131 -7.33 3.89 -0.19
N ILE A 132 -6.74 4.85 0.50
CA ILE A 132 -6.93 5.01 1.95
C ILE A 132 -8.40 5.35 2.24
N ASP A 133 -9.02 4.54 3.10
CA ASP A 133 -10.41 4.73 3.53
C ASP A 133 -10.50 5.69 4.72
N ASP A 134 -9.57 5.53 5.67
CA ASP A 134 -9.54 6.27 6.93
C ASP A 134 -8.09 6.51 7.39
N SER A 135 -7.96 7.40 8.36
CA SER A 135 -6.75 7.48 9.18
C SER A 135 -7.13 7.51 10.66
N ALA A 136 -6.38 6.77 11.47
CA ALA A 136 -6.70 6.60 12.89
C ALA A 136 -5.44 6.61 13.77
N PRO A 137 -5.55 7.04 15.04
CA PRO A 137 -4.42 7.00 15.96
C PRO A 137 -4.12 5.58 16.45
N ILE A 138 -2.85 5.28 16.62
CA ILE A 138 -2.39 4.18 17.48
C ILE A 138 -2.75 4.55 18.91
N LEU A 139 -3.57 3.74 19.58
CA LEU A 139 -3.98 3.96 20.96
C LEU A 139 -2.93 3.45 21.94
N GLU A 140 -2.31 2.31 21.62
CA GLU A 140 -1.34 1.64 22.46
C GLU A 140 -0.28 0.93 21.63
N TYR A 141 0.95 0.95 22.11
CA TYR A 141 2.04 0.09 21.65
C TYR A 141 2.66 -0.60 22.86
N ALA A 142 2.91 -1.89 22.76
CA ALA A 142 3.60 -2.67 23.78
C ALA A 142 4.48 -3.75 23.13
N GLU A 143 5.63 -4.00 23.74
CA GLU A 143 6.45 -5.17 23.45
C GLU A 143 5.95 -6.33 24.33
N ASP A 144 5.80 -7.51 23.72
CA ASP A 144 5.40 -8.73 24.41
C ASP A 144 6.27 -9.91 23.95
N GLY A 145 7.26 -10.22 24.75
CA GLY A 145 8.31 -11.16 24.38
C GLY A 145 9.15 -10.62 23.22
N GLN A 146 9.14 -11.33 22.11
CA GLN A 146 9.82 -10.90 20.88
C GLN A 146 8.90 -10.12 19.92
N ASP A 147 7.58 -10.17 20.12
CA ASP A 147 6.59 -9.59 19.25
C ASP A 147 6.15 -8.20 19.71
N HIS A 148 5.48 -7.47 18.84
CA HIS A 148 5.02 -6.11 19.09
C HIS A 148 3.50 -6.06 18.95
N ARG A 149 2.82 -5.52 19.95
CA ARG A 149 1.37 -5.37 19.97
C ARG A 149 0.99 -3.91 19.72
N TYR A 150 0.13 -3.68 18.74
CA TYR A 150 -0.43 -2.37 18.43
C TYR A 150 -1.94 -2.42 18.57
N THR A 151 -2.52 -1.46 19.30
CA THR A 151 -3.95 -1.22 19.35
C THR A 151 -4.21 0.07 18.61
N VAL A 152 -5.08 0.00 17.59
CA VAL A 152 -5.44 1.12 16.71
C VAL A 152 -6.92 1.43 16.89
N SER A 153 -7.28 2.72 16.89
CA SER A 153 -8.67 3.14 16.92
C SER A 153 -9.39 2.69 15.65
N LEU A 154 -10.64 2.23 15.81
CA LEU A 154 -11.47 1.80 14.68
C LEU A 154 -12.51 2.89 14.36
N PRO A 155 -12.37 3.60 13.23
CA PRO A 155 -13.39 4.50 12.72
C PRO A 155 -14.73 3.80 12.51
N GLU A 156 -15.83 4.53 12.62
CA GLU A 156 -17.18 3.95 12.51
C GLU A 156 -17.41 3.27 11.16
N ALA A 157 -16.91 3.85 10.08
CA ALA A 157 -17.02 3.27 8.73
C ALA A 157 -16.38 1.87 8.62
N GLY A 158 -15.29 1.64 9.36
CA GLY A 158 -14.56 0.36 9.35
C GLY A 158 -15.25 -0.78 10.11
N ARG A 159 -16.23 -0.48 10.98
CA ARG A 159 -16.85 -1.50 11.85
C ARG A 159 -17.55 -2.63 11.10
N ARG A 160 -18.01 -2.37 9.89
CA ARG A 160 -18.66 -3.37 9.02
C ARG A 160 -17.68 -4.08 8.08
N LEU A 161 -16.46 -3.58 7.98
CA LEU A 161 -15.46 -4.02 7.03
C LEU A 161 -14.36 -4.89 7.66
N LEU A 162 -14.12 -4.72 8.98
CA LEU A 162 -13.18 -5.54 9.71
C LEU A 162 -13.85 -6.79 10.30
N ILE A 163 -13.11 -7.90 10.23
CA ILE A 163 -13.46 -9.15 10.92
C ILE A 163 -12.24 -9.67 11.70
N PRO A 164 -12.45 -10.36 12.83
CA PRO A 164 -11.35 -11.05 13.51
C PRO A 164 -10.67 -12.03 12.56
N LYS A 165 -9.34 -12.04 12.57
CA LYS A 165 -8.49 -12.80 11.65
C LYS A 165 -8.57 -12.41 10.18
N GLY A 166 -9.28 -11.33 9.85
CA GLY A 166 -9.27 -10.72 8.53
C GLY A 166 -8.01 -9.89 8.27
N SER A 167 -7.87 -9.45 7.03
CA SER A 167 -6.78 -8.57 6.60
C SER A 167 -7.18 -7.10 6.72
N ILE A 168 -6.18 -6.28 7.02
CA ILE A 168 -6.26 -4.82 6.94
C ILE A 168 -4.89 -4.29 6.51
N THR A 169 -4.87 -3.16 5.82
CA THR A 169 -3.64 -2.43 5.54
C THR A 169 -3.47 -1.28 6.52
N VAL A 170 -2.33 -1.21 7.20
CA VAL A 170 -1.95 -0.10 8.09
C VAL A 170 -0.65 0.50 7.57
N ASP A 171 -0.68 1.77 7.18
CA ASP A 171 0.44 2.45 6.49
C ASP A 171 1.04 1.60 5.35
N GLY A 172 0.16 0.94 4.57
CA GLY A 172 0.52 0.08 3.46
C GLY A 172 0.96 -1.33 3.84
N ILE A 173 1.04 -1.67 5.12
CA ILE A 173 1.47 -2.99 5.59
C ILE A 173 0.25 -3.91 5.70
N SER A 174 0.25 -5.03 4.97
CA SER A 174 -0.76 -6.09 5.10
C SER A 174 -0.65 -6.81 6.44
N LEU A 175 -1.66 -6.69 7.27
CA LEU A 175 -1.67 -7.21 8.64
C LEU A 175 -2.94 -7.99 8.93
N THR A 176 -2.85 -8.91 9.90
CA THR A 176 -3.98 -9.69 10.38
C THR A 176 -4.57 -9.08 11.64
N VAL A 177 -5.88 -8.86 11.67
CA VAL A 177 -6.62 -8.42 12.85
C VAL A 177 -6.61 -9.54 13.90
N ALA A 178 -5.89 -9.33 14.99
CA ALA A 178 -5.76 -10.33 16.07
C ALA A 178 -6.99 -10.34 16.98
N SER A 179 -7.47 -9.15 17.37
CA SER A 179 -8.74 -8.95 18.09
C SER A 179 -9.45 -7.70 17.59
N LEU A 180 -10.77 -7.70 17.71
CA LEU A 180 -11.66 -6.63 17.26
C LEU A 180 -12.65 -6.31 18.36
N GLU A 181 -12.73 -5.02 18.73
CA GLU A 181 -13.70 -4.44 19.64
C GLU A 181 -14.55 -3.40 18.91
N ALA A 182 -15.49 -2.79 19.61
CA ALA A 182 -16.44 -1.85 19.00
C ALA A 182 -15.76 -0.57 18.44
N ASP A 183 -14.66 -0.12 19.09
CA ASP A 183 -13.99 1.16 18.80
C ASP A 183 -12.48 1.01 18.53
N ARG A 184 -11.96 -0.22 18.51
CA ARG A 184 -10.53 -0.50 18.31
C ARG A 184 -10.29 -1.89 17.78
N PHE A 185 -9.09 -2.11 17.24
CA PHE A 185 -8.59 -3.43 16.87
C PHE A 185 -7.12 -3.57 17.26
N THR A 186 -6.68 -4.82 17.46
CA THR A 186 -5.32 -5.13 17.87
C THR A 186 -4.61 -5.93 16.78
N LEU A 187 -3.35 -5.61 16.58
CA LEU A 187 -2.43 -6.25 15.64
C LEU A 187 -1.24 -6.82 16.42
N TRP A 188 -0.76 -7.99 15.99
CA TRP A 188 0.50 -8.55 16.45
C TRP A 188 1.51 -8.53 15.31
N ILE A 189 2.64 -7.92 15.56
CA ILE A 189 3.67 -7.66 14.57
C ILE A 189 4.91 -8.46 14.93
N THR A 190 5.39 -9.27 14.00
CA THR A 190 6.64 -10.03 14.19
C THR A 190 7.86 -9.10 14.21
N PRO A 191 8.97 -9.52 14.83
CA PRO A 191 10.20 -8.72 14.88
C PRO A 191 10.70 -8.28 13.49
N HIS A 192 10.58 -9.16 12.48
CA HIS A 192 10.99 -8.84 11.12
C HIS A 192 10.17 -7.67 10.55
N THR A 193 8.83 -7.78 10.56
CA THR A 193 7.94 -6.73 10.04
C THR A 193 8.16 -5.40 10.77
N HIS A 194 8.31 -5.45 12.09
CA HIS A 194 8.61 -4.27 12.90
C HIS A 194 9.93 -3.61 12.45
N ALA A 195 10.99 -4.38 12.26
CA ALA A 195 12.31 -3.87 11.92
C ALA A 195 12.41 -3.25 10.51
N VAL A 196 11.66 -3.80 9.52
CA VAL A 196 11.78 -3.38 8.11
C VAL A 196 10.74 -2.34 7.69
N THR A 197 9.81 -1.95 8.57
CA THR A 197 8.76 -0.98 8.28
C THR A 197 8.84 0.24 9.20
N THR A 198 8.01 1.25 8.94
CA THR A 198 7.90 2.45 9.80
C THR A 198 7.33 2.15 11.17
N LEU A 199 6.77 0.97 11.42
CA LEU A 199 6.27 0.56 12.73
C LEU A 199 7.35 0.64 13.82
N ARG A 200 8.63 0.44 13.49
CA ARG A 200 9.75 0.62 14.43
C ARG A 200 9.84 2.00 15.06
N TYR A 201 9.22 3.00 14.44
CA TYR A 201 9.17 4.38 14.96
C TYR A 201 7.79 4.75 15.52
N ALA A 202 6.82 3.84 15.39
CA ALA A 202 5.43 4.11 15.77
C ALA A 202 5.26 4.20 17.29
N ARG A 203 4.37 5.10 17.71
CA ARG A 203 4.07 5.36 19.13
C ARG A 203 2.60 5.71 19.30
N ALA A 204 2.10 5.57 20.51
CA ALA A 204 0.74 5.99 20.86
C ALA A 204 0.51 7.47 20.50
N GLY A 205 -0.66 7.76 19.94
CA GLY A 205 -1.06 9.06 19.42
C GLY A 205 -0.68 9.32 17.97
N GLN A 206 0.22 8.54 17.37
CA GLN A 206 0.58 8.68 15.96
C GLN A 206 -0.56 8.18 15.08
N LYS A 207 -0.89 8.97 14.05
CA LYS A 207 -1.90 8.64 13.04
C LYS A 207 -1.32 7.67 12.00
N VAL A 208 -2.05 6.63 11.66
CA VAL A 208 -1.75 5.67 10.58
C VAL A 208 -2.88 5.65 9.56
N ASN A 209 -2.55 5.40 8.31
CA ASN A 209 -3.51 5.21 7.23
C ASN A 209 -4.10 3.81 7.29
N LEU A 210 -5.41 3.70 7.05
CA LEU A 210 -6.14 2.45 7.02
C LEU A 210 -6.74 2.24 5.63
N GLU A 211 -6.52 1.06 5.05
CA GLU A 211 -7.26 0.59 3.90
C GLU A 211 -7.89 -0.75 4.26
N TYR A 212 -9.22 -0.82 4.20
CA TYR A 212 -9.97 -2.04 4.48
C TYR A 212 -9.91 -3.01 3.30
N ASP A 213 -10.06 -4.31 3.58
CA ASP A 213 -10.02 -5.33 2.54
C ASP A 213 -11.04 -5.03 1.43
N PHE A 214 -10.54 -4.94 0.22
CA PHE A 214 -11.28 -4.68 -1.01
C PHE A 214 -12.51 -5.60 -1.17
N LEU A 215 -12.39 -6.89 -0.83
CA LEU A 215 -13.50 -7.84 -0.91
C LEU A 215 -14.61 -7.48 0.08
N GLY A 216 -14.25 -7.06 1.30
CA GLY A 216 -15.20 -6.62 2.32
C GLY A 216 -15.99 -5.41 1.84
N LYS A 217 -15.35 -4.42 1.22
CA LYS A 217 -16.01 -3.23 0.66
C LYS A 217 -17.04 -3.58 -0.41
N HIS A 218 -16.73 -4.52 -1.30
CA HIS A 218 -17.67 -4.96 -2.34
C HIS A 218 -18.87 -5.72 -1.76
N VAL A 219 -18.63 -6.63 -0.81
CA VAL A 219 -19.71 -7.35 -0.13
C VAL A 219 -20.64 -6.39 0.60
N GLU A 220 -20.10 -5.48 1.40
CA GLU A 220 -20.86 -4.44 2.11
C GLU A 220 -21.72 -3.60 1.15
N ARG A 221 -21.14 -3.18 0.03
CA ARG A 221 -21.87 -2.40 -0.99
C ARG A 221 -23.03 -3.17 -1.60
N ILE A 222 -22.84 -4.46 -1.89
CA ILE A 222 -23.89 -5.32 -2.47
C ILE A 222 -25.02 -5.51 -1.45
N LEU A 223 -24.69 -5.78 -0.17
CA LEU A 223 -25.69 -5.95 0.90
C LEU A 223 -26.48 -4.66 1.11
N THR A 224 -25.83 -3.52 1.23
CA THR A 224 -26.47 -2.20 1.37
C THR A 224 -27.45 -1.92 0.22
N LEU A 225 -27.07 -2.22 -1.04
CA LEU A 225 -27.95 -2.02 -2.20
C LEU A 225 -29.18 -2.94 -2.19
N ARG A 226 -29.12 -4.05 -1.46
CA ARG A 226 -30.23 -5.00 -1.29
C ARG A 226 -31.07 -4.73 -0.04
N GLY A 227 -30.74 -3.72 0.75
CA GLY A 227 -31.43 -3.37 1.99
C GLY A 227 -31.18 -4.36 3.15
N LEU A 228 -30.02 -5.05 3.13
CA LEU A 228 -29.59 -6.02 4.14
C LEU A 228 -28.53 -5.42 5.06
#